data_b7df81bdec022a40236367f93c301da0
#
_entry.id   b7df81bdec022a40236367f93c301da0
#
_cell.length_a   1.000
_cell.length_b   1.000
_cell.length_c   1.000
_cell.angle_alpha   90.00
_cell.angle_beta   90.00
_cell.angle_gamma   90.00
#
_symmetry.space_group_name_H-M   'P 1'
#
loop_
_entity.id
_entity.type
_entity.pdbx_description
1 polymer ?
#
loop_
_entity_poly.entity_id
_entity_poly.type
_entity_poly.pdbx_seq_one_letter_code
_entity_poly.pdbx_strand_id
1 'polypeptide(L)'
;YEMQRSLVGLGDVYKRQGEDARRMIGRTPGNIVAIRPLRDGVIANYDITEQMIRYFIGKVSGRRFMFRPRVMICVPSRITTVEKRAVQEAAMQAGASHAELIEEPMAAAMGAGLDVAEPNGCMVVDIGGGTTDVAVISLGGVVVSDSLRMAGDKFDDCIITYIKNKHNVMIGERTAEIIKIEVGQAFAGARDEKIEIRGRDLITGLPKTIEVKSDEVSEALAEPVSSIVQCVKRVLEDTPPELSSDIMDRGIIMTGGGAMLYGLDSLIQKETGITTYLADDPLTCVAIGTGKALEYMDKITRISKKSNGHERKIEE
;
A
#
# COMPACT_ATOMS: atom_id res chain seq x y z
N TYR A 1 5.53 -1.52 -2.27
CA TYR A 1 5.79 -0.41 -3.19
C TYR A 1 6.53 -0.84 -4.46
N GLU A 2 7.51 -1.76 -4.37
CA GLU A 2 8.22 -2.30 -5.53
C GLU A 2 7.35 -3.21 -6.42
N MET A 3 6.31 -3.83 -5.87
CA MET A 3 5.47 -4.77 -6.62
C MET A 3 4.44 -4.13 -7.56
N GLN A 4 4.14 -2.83 -7.41
CA GLN A 4 3.08 -2.19 -8.18
C GLN A 4 3.48 -1.77 -9.60
N ARG A 5 4.76 -1.88 -9.99
CA ARG A 5 5.25 -1.36 -11.27
C ARG A 5 6.13 -2.37 -12.00
N SER A 6 5.69 -2.79 -13.15
CA SER A 6 6.42 -3.70 -14.04
C SER A 6 6.55 -3.13 -15.44
N LEU A 7 7.65 -3.40 -16.11
CA LEU A 7 7.92 -2.98 -17.47
C LEU A 7 8.04 -4.20 -18.38
N VAL A 8 7.24 -4.27 -19.44
CA VAL A 8 7.29 -5.34 -20.42
C VAL A 8 7.66 -4.74 -21.79
N GLY A 9 8.78 -5.17 -22.34
CA GLY A 9 9.14 -4.88 -23.72
C GLY A 9 8.56 -5.93 -24.67
N LEU A 10 8.16 -5.51 -25.86
CA LEU A 10 7.86 -6.39 -26.99
C LEU A 10 9.18 -6.94 -27.52
N GLY A 11 9.61 -8.11 -26.99
CA GLY A 11 10.87 -8.76 -27.33
C GLY A 11 11.74 -9.02 -26.09
N ASP A 12 12.53 -10.07 -26.10
CA ASP A 12 13.26 -10.65 -24.94
C ASP A 12 14.34 -9.76 -24.27
N VAL A 13 14.50 -8.49 -24.65
CA VAL A 13 15.70 -7.73 -24.32
C VAL A 13 15.59 -6.82 -23.10
N TYR A 14 14.38 -6.37 -22.66
CA TYR A 14 14.24 -5.44 -21.55
C TYR A 14 13.06 -5.78 -20.63
N LYS A 15 13.27 -6.65 -19.65
CA LYS A 15 12.35 -6.80 -18.52
C LYS A 15 12.96 -6.09 -17.31
N ARG A 16 12.35 -4.98 -16.88
CA ARG A 16 12.73 -4.27 -15.67
C ARG A 16 11.53 -4.20 -14.74
N GLN A 17 11.79 -4.26 -13.42
CA GLN A 17 10.75 -4.23 -12.39
C GLN A 17 11.18 -3.33 -11.24
N GLY A 18 10.21 -2.96 -10.38
CA GLY A 18 10.46 -2.13 -9.22
C GLY A 18 10.93 -0.72 -9.60
N GLU A 19 11.90 -0.19 -8.88
CA GLU A 19 12.43 1.16 -9.07
C GLU A 19 13.01 1.40 -10.47
N ASP A 20 13.63 0.37 -11.08
CA ASP A 20 14.16 0.49 -12.45
C ASP A 20 13.01 0.74 -13.46
N ALA A 21 11.89 0.05 -13.31
CA ALA A 21 10.70 0.26 -14.15
C ALA A 21 10.06 1.62 -13.88
N ARG A 22 10.02 2.04 -12.61
CA ARG A 22 9.49 3.35 -12.20
C ARG A 22 10.22 4.51 -12.89
N ARG A 23 11.54 4.46 -12.97
CA ARG A 23 12.36 5.51 -13.63
C ARG A 23 12.08 5.65 -15.12
N MET A 24 11.49 4.65 -15.74
CA MET A 24 11.21 4.61 -17.18
C MET A 24 9.80 5.11 -17.52
N ILE A 25 8.90 5.28 -16.56
CA ILE A 25 7.54 5.79 -16.79
C ILE A 25 7.60 7.17 -17.44
N GLY A 26 6.83 7.34 -18.52
CA GLY A 26 6.79 8.59 -19.30
C GLY A 26 8.03 8.89 -20.13
N ARG A 27 9.01 7.96 -20.21
CA ARG A 27 10.28 8.12 -20.95
C ARG A 27 10.58 6.99 -21.91
N THR A 28 9.64 6.04 -22.10
CA THR A 28 9.82 4.89 -22.96
C THR A 28 9.58 5.24 -24.41
N PRO A 29 10.41 4.74 -25.37
CA PRO A 29 10.10 4.81 -26.80
C PRO A 29 8.88 3.94 -27.12
N GLY A 30 8.25 4.15 -28.28
CA GLY A 30 6.96 3.54 -28.62
C GLY A 30 6.90 2.00 -28.66
N ASN A 31 8.05 1.33 -28.68
CA ASN A 31 8.15 -0.14 -28.62
C ASN A 31 8.36 -0.69 -27.19
N ILE A 32 8.43 0.16 -26.17
CA ILE A 32 8.56 -0.23 -24.76
C ILE A 32 7.40 0.39 -23.99
N VAL A 33 6.68 -0.43 -23.21
CA VAL A 33 5.53 0.01 -22.45
C VAL A 33 5.79 -0.21 -20.96
N ALA A 34 5.64 0.84 -20.15
CA ALA A 34 5.59 0.74 -18.71
C ALA A 34 4.17 0.43 -18.27
N ILE A 35 3.98 -0.69 -17.55
CA ILE A 35 2.66 -1.17 -17.14
C ILE A 35 2.61 -1.24 -15.62
N ARG A 36 1.50 -0.80 -15.03
CA ARG A 36 1.13 -1.08 -13.64
C ARG A 36 0.23 -2.32 -13.64
N PRO A 37 0.74 -3.50 -13.28
CA PRO A 37 -0.03 -4.74 -13.32
C PRO A 37 -1.09 -4.82 -12.22
N LEU A 38 -0.92 -4.05 -11.15
CA LEU A 38 -1.88 -3.89 -10.06
C LEU A 38 -2.41 -2.45 -10.07
N ARG A 39 -3.72 -2.30 -9.92
CA ARG A 39 -4.41 -1.01 -9.73
C ARG A 39 -5.43 -1.15 -8.62
N ASP A 40 -5.56 -0.13 -7.80
CA ASP A 40 -6.55 -0.09 -6.71
C ASP A 40 -6.52 -1.36 -5.83
N GLY A 41 -5.31 -1.87 -5.57
CA GLY A 41 -5.09 -3.06 -4.75
C GLY A 41 -5.42 -4.41 -5.42
N VAL A 42 -5.83 -4.43 -6.71
CA VAL A 42 -6.24 -5.64 -7.42
C VAL A 42 -5.44 -5.88 -8.69
N ILE A 43 -5.47 -7.13 -9.20
CA ILE A 43 -4.80 -7.51 -10.44
C ILE A 43 -5.53 -6.87 -11.63
N ALA A 44 -4.86 -5.93 -12.30
CA ALA A 44 -5.33 -5.31 -13.53
C ALA A 44 -4.85 -6.06 -14.80
N ASN A 45 -3.69 -6.73 -14.69
CA ASN A 45 -3.15 -7.56 -15.77
C ASN A 45 -2.56 -8.85 -15.17
N TYR A 46 -3.25 -9.95 -15.43
CA TYR A 46 -2.92 -11.25 -14.82
C TYR A 46 -1.56 -11.77 -15.28
N ASP A 47 -1.29 -11.79 -16.57
CA ASP A 47 -0.06 -12.38 -17.14
C ASP A 47 1.19 -11.63 -16.66
N ILE A 48 1.11 -10.30 -16.57
CA ILE A 48 2.21 -9.47 -16.11
C ILE A 48 2.40 -9.60 -14.60
N THR A 49 1.32 -9.72 -13.83
CA THR A 49 1.37 -9.97 -12.39
C THR A 49 2.03 -11.31 -12.10
N GLU A 50 1.64 -12.37 -12.83
CA GLU A 50 2.25 -13.70 -12.70
C GLU A 50 3.76 -13.64 -13.00
N GLN A 51 4.17 -12.99 -14.10
CA GLN A 51 5.57 -12.83 -14.45
C GLN A 51 6.36 -12.03 -13.39
N MET A 52 5.74 -11.02 -12.81
CA MET A 52 6.32 -10.22 -11.73
C MET A 52 6.54 -11.06 -10.46
N ILE A 53 5.55 -11.83 -10.04
CA ILE A 53 5.66 -12.75 -8.89
C ILE A 53 6.75 -13.79 -9.16
N ARG A 54 6.80 -14.38 -10.35
CA ARG A 54 7.82 -15.34 -10.78
C ARG A 54 9.23 -14.75 -10.70
N TYR A 55 9.40 -13.51 -11.11
CA TYR A 55 10.68 -12.81 -11.01
C TYR A 55 11.13 -12.65 -9.55
N PHE A 56 10.24 -12.24 -8.65
CA PHE A 56 10.57 -12.08 -7.22
C PHE A 56 10.86 -13.44 -6.56
N ILE A 57 10.06 -14.47 -6.83
CA ILE A 57 10.32 -15.83 -6.36
C ILE A 57 11.71 -16.28 -6.84
N GLY A 58 12.04 -16.06 -8.11
CA GLY A 58 13.34 -16.44 -8.67
C GLY A 58 14.50 -15.66 -8.04
N LYS A 59 14.31 -14.38 -7.71
CA LYS A 59 15.31 -13.54 -7.07
C LYS A 59 15.66 -14.01 -5.64
N VAL A 60 14.64 -14.44 -4.88
CA VAL A 60 14.78 -14.91 -3.49
C VAL A 60 15.27 -16.36 -3.44
N SER A 61 14.73 -17.24 -4.30
CA SER A 61 15.04 -18.67 -4.29
C SER A 61 16.41 -18.99 -4.94
N GLY A 62 17.00 -18.06 -5.68
CA GLY A 62 18.25 -18.23 -6.40
C GLY A 62 18.17 -19.35 -7.45
N ARG A 63 19.36 -19.91 -7.85
CA ARG A 63 19.44 -21.02 -8.83
C ARG A 63 18.93 -22.37 -8.32
N ARG A 64 18.52 -22.50 -7.07
CA ARG A 64 17.99 -23.75 -6.49
C ARG A 64 16.48 -23.90 -6.78
N PHE A 65 16.11 -23.98 -8.03
CA PHE A 65 14.73 -24.18 -8.52
C PHE A 65 14.13 -25.55 -8.15
N MET A 66 14.81 -26.35 -7.33
CA MET A 66 14.38 -27.70 -6.97
C MET A 66 13.29 -27.72 -5.87
N PHE A 67 13.12 -26.63 -5.14
CA PHE A 67 12.09 -26.51 -4.10
C PHE A 67 11.19 -25.32 -4.38
N ARG A 68 9.90 -25.58 -4.58
CA ARG A 68 8.90 -24.54 -4.71
C ARG A 68 8.65 -23.90 -3.34
N PRO A 69 8.82 -22.58 -3.19
CA PRO A 69 8.59 -21.91 -1.90
C PRO A 69 7.10 -21.83 -1.56
N ARG A 70 6.81 -21.74 -0.26
CA ARG A 70 5.54 -21.19 0.21
C ARG A 70 5.61 -19.69 0.14
N VAL A 71 4.53 -19.05 -0.29
CA VAL A 71 4.45 -17.60 -0.49
C VAL A 71 3.27 -17.08 0.32
N MET A 72 3.46 -15.96 1.01
CA MET A 72 2.39 -15.20 1.61
C MET A 72 2.25 -13.88 0.85
N ILE A 73 1.02 -13.50 0.54
CA ILE A 73 0.70 -12.29 -0.20
C ILE A 73 -0.32 -11.49 0.60
N CYS A 74 -0.05 -10.19 0.79
CA CYS A 74 -1.02 -9.28 1.36
C CYS A 74 -2.05 -8.86 0.31
N VAL A 75 -3.27 -8.65 0.77
CA VAL A 75 -4.41 -8.26 -0.05
C VAL A 75 -5.26 -7.23 0.72
N PRO A 76 -5.92 -6.28 0.03
CA PRO A 76 -6.83 -5.33 0.68
C PRO A 76 -7.96 -6.04 1.45
N SER A 77 -8.49 -5.38 2.49
CA SER A 77 -9.54 -5.98 3.33
C SER A 77 -10.84 -6.29 2.58
N ARG A 78 -11.20 -5.45 1.60
CA ARG A 78 -12.44 -5.61 0.82
C ARG A 78 -12.24 -6.30 -0.54
N ILE A 79 -11.26 -7.19 -0.63
CA ILE A 79 -11.05 -7.99 -1.84
C ILE A 79 -12.14 -9.06 -2.00
N THR A 80 -12.66 -9.22 -3.21
CA THR A 80 -13.66 -10.24 -3.52
C THR A 80 -13.06 -11.65 -3.52
N THR A 81 -13.90 -12.67 -3.36
CA THR A 81 -13.46 -14.08 -3.43
C THR A 81 -12.81 -14.42 -4.78
N VAL A 82 -13.29 -13.80 -5.87
CA VAL A 82 -12.72 -14.01 -7.21
C VAL A 82 -11.32 -13.42 -7.30
N GLU A 83 -11.13 -12.21 -6.79
CA GLU A 83 -9.83 -11.54 -6.75
C GLU A 83 -8.84 -12.28 -5.84
N LYS A 84 -9.27 -12.76 -4.64
CA LYS A 84 -8.45 -13.62 -3.75
C LYS A 84 -7.95 -14.86 -4.51
N ARG A 85 -8.84 -15.51 -5.24
CA ARG A 85 -8.50 -16.71 -6.02
C ARG A 85 -7.52 -16.38 -7.16
N ALA A 86 -7.72 -15.27 -7.87
CA ALA A 86 -6.82 -14.84 -8.93
C ALA A 86 -5.39 -14.58 -8.40
N VAL A 87 -5.24 -13.98 -7.22
CA VAL A 87 -3.93 -13.77 -6.59
C VAL A 87 -3.28 -15.11 -6.23
N GLN A 88 -4.02 -16.04 -5.64
CA GLN A 88 -3.48 -17.36 -5.29
C GLN A 88 -3.08 -18.16 -6.54
N GLU A 89 -3.91 -18.16 -7.58
CA GLU A 89 -3.62 -18.85 -8.84
C GLU A 89 -2.38 -18.24 -9.54
N ALA A 90 -2.25 -16.92 -9.57
CA ALA A 90 -1.08 -16.24 -10.12
C ALA A 90 0.20 -16.63 -9.38
N ALA A 91 0.17 -16.71 -8.04
CA ALA A 91 1.32 -17.14 -7.25
C ALA A 91 1.68 -18.61 -7.49
N MET A 92 0.68 -19.49 -7.58
CA MET A 92 0.90 -20.91 -7.88
C MET A 92 1.49 -21.11 -9.27
N GLN A 93 0.99 -20.40 -10.29
CA GLN A 93 1.52 -20.44 -11.65
C GLN A 93 2.92 -19.82 -11.74
N ALA A 94 3.20 -18.82 -10.90
CA ALA A 94 4.53 -18.23 -10.78
C ALA A 94 5.58 -19.17 -10.16
N GLY A 95 5.16 -20.33 -9.61
CA GLY A 95 6.05 -21.36 -9.11
C GLY A 95 6.01 -21.57 -7.59
N ALA A 96 5.08 -20.96 -6.87
CA ALA A 96 4.85 -21.26 -5.46
C ALA A 96 4.33 -22.70 -5.27
N SER A 97 4.67 -23.33 -4.13
CA SER A 97 4.08 -24.59 -3.71
C SER A 97 2.73 -24.39 -3.01
N HIS A 98 2.61 -23.28 -2.29
CA HIS A 98 1.41 -22.82 -1.59
C HIS A 98 1.40 -21.29 -1.58
N ALA A 99 0.21 -20.72 -1.74
CA ALA A 99 -0.04 -19.29 -1.64
C ALA A 99 -1.05 -19.00 -0.53
N GLU A 100 -0.57 -18.39 0.53
CA GLU A 100 -1.37 -17.94 1.66
C GLU A 100 -1.69 -16.46 1.49
N LEU A 101 -2.84 -16.01 1.96
CA LEU A 101 -3.23 -14.60 1.92
C LEU A 101 -3.34 -14.04 3.34
N ILE A 102 -2.94 -12.80 3.50
CA ILE A 102 -3.14 -12.01 4.71
C ILE A 102 -3.74 -10.65 4.32
N GLU A 103 -4.62 -10.10 5.14
CA GLU A 103 -5.16 -8.77 4.89
C GLU A 103 -4.11 -7.68 5.16
N GLU A 104 -4.04 -6.66 4.29
CA GLU A 104 -3.06 -5.58 4.36
C GLU A 104 -3.01 -4.91 5.74
N PRO A 105 -4.13 -4.52 6.39
CA PRO A 105 -4.06 -3.87 7.70
C PRO A 105 -3.54 -4.81 8.80
N MET A 106 -3.80 -6.12 8.72
CA MET A 106 -3.21 -7.08 9.66
C MET A 106 -1.69 -7.17 9.47
N ALA A 107 -1.24 -7.25 8.24
CA ALA A 107 0.19 -7.24 7.93
C ALA A 107 0.83 -5.90 8.36
N ALA A 108 0.17 -4.77 8.08
CA ALA A 108 0.63 -3.44 8.48
C ALA A 108 0.81 -3.33 10.00
N ALA A 109 -0.18 -3.78 10.78
CA ALA A 109 -0.12 -3.78 12.24
C ALA A 109 1.03 -4.64 12.78
N MET A 110 1.19 -5.87 12.27
CA MET A 110 2.30 -6.75 12.63
C MET A 110 3.66 -6.15 12.26
N GLY A 111 3.73 -5.49 11.10
CA GLY A 111 4.93 -4.81 10.62
C GLY A 111 5.33 -3.63 11.49
N ALA A 112 4.37 -2.81 11.86
CA ALA A 112 4.53 -1.68 12.78
C ALA A 112 4.85 -2.10 14.23
N GLY A 113 4.85 -3.41 14.53
CA GLY A 113 5.20 -3.94 15.85
C GLY A 113 4.06 -3.89 16.87
N LEU A 114 2.82 -3.74 16.40
CA LEU A 114 1.66 -3.85 17.29
C LEU A 114 1.48 -5.28 17.77
N ASP A 115 1.12 -5.45 19.04
CA ASP A 115 0.79 -6.75 19.59
C ASP A 115 -0.67 -7.09 19.26
N VAL A 116 -0.85 -7.69 18.08
CA VAL A 116 -2.18 -8.03 17.56
C VAL A 116 -2.81 -9.25 18.24
N ALA A 117 -2.04 -10.04 18.99
CA ALA A 117 -2.51 -11.25 19.65
C ALA A 117 -3.22 -10.99 20.99
N GLU A 118 -2.92 -9.85 21.61
CA GLU A 118 -3.50 -9.45 22.88
C GLU A 118 -4.99 -9.08 22.78
N PRO A 119 -5.77 -9.20 23.86
CA PRO A 119 -7.20 -8.84 23.90
C PRO A 119 -7.40 -7.32 24.02
N ASN A 120 -6.65 -6.55 23.25
CA ASN A 120 -6.67 -5.09 23.25
C ASN A 120 -6.96 -4.58 21.84
N GLY A 121 -7.72 -3.48 21.74
CA GLY A 121 -7.97 -2.81 20.48
C GLY A 121 -6.73 -2.12 19.93
N CYS A 122 -6.31 -2.49 18.71
CA CYS A 122 -5.27 -1.78 17.98
C CYS A 122 -5.88 -1.24 16.67
N MET A 123 -5.72 0.05 16.40
CA MET A 123 -6.19 0.65 15.15
C MET A 123 -5.03 0.99 14.22
N VAL A 124 -5.15 0.54 12.99
CA VAL A 124 -4.19 0.81 11.93
C VAL A 124 -4.87 1.49 10.75
N VAL A 125 -4.18 2.45 10.14
CA VAL A 125 -4.56 3.15 8.91
C VAL A 125 -3.43 2.98 7.91
N ASP A 126 -3.58 2.05 6.97
CA ASP A 126 -2.60 1.81 5.92
C ASP A 126 -3.00 2.56 4.65
N ILE A 127 -2.19 3.55 4.26
CA ILE A 127 -2.41 4.37 3.07
C ILE A 127 -1.33 4.03 2.06
N GLY A 128 -1.66 3.11 1.18
CA GLY A 128 -0.76 2.63 0.14
C GLY A 128 -0.67 3.54 -1.10
N GLY A 129 -0.42 2.94 -2.25
CA GLY A 129 -0.49 3.62 -3.56
C GLY A 129 -1.90 3.66 -4.11
N GLY A 130 -2.62 2.52 -4.09
CA GLY A 130 -3.96 2.38 -4.68
C GLY A 130 -5.10 2.38 -3.67
N THR A 131 -4.88 1.88 -2.46
CA THR A 131 -5.90 1.71 -1.42
C THR A 131 -5.50 2.36 -0.11
N THR A 132 -6.53 2.75 0.64
CA THR A 132 -6.44 3.07 2.07
C THR A 132 -7.26 2.05 2.81
N ASP A 133 -6.62 1.27 3.67
CA ASP A 133 -7.23 0.25 4.50
C ASP A 133 -7.18 0.68 5.96
N VAL A 134 -8.34 0.71 6.60
CA VAL A 134 -8.50 1.10 8.00
C VAL A 134 -9.07 -0.08 8.76
N ALA A 135 -8.43 -0.49 9.85
CA ALA A 135 -8.93 -1.62 10.63
C ALA A 135 -8.67 -1.49 12.12
N VAL A 136 -9.58 -2.06 12.89
CA VAL A 136 -9.41 -2.35 14.32
C VAL A 136 -9.17 -3.85 14.48
N ILE A 137 -8.10 -4.19 15.17
CA ILE A 137 -7.58 -5.54 15.34
C ILE A 137 -7.55 -5.87 16.82
N SER A 138 -7.96 -7.07 17.19
CA SER A 138 -7.86 -7.63 18.54
C SER A 138 -7.82 -9.16 18.48
N LEU A 139 -7.12 -9.81 19.41
CA LEU A 139 -7.03 -11.28 19.50
C LEU A 139 -6.64 -11.98 18.17
N GLY A 140 -5.76 -11.35 17.39
CA GLY A 140 -5.28 -11.89 16.12
C GLY A 140 -6.29 -11.83 14.98
N GLY A 141 -7.41 -11.12 15.16
CA GLY A 141 -8.47 -10.97 14.15
C GLY A 141 -8.82 -9.51 13.87
N VAL A 142 -9.29 -9.26 12.65
CA VAL A 142 -9.88 -7.97 12.28
C VAL A 142 -11.30 -7.91 12.81
N VAL A 143 -11.59 -6.94 13.68
CA VAL A 143 -12.93 -6.75 14.30
C VAL A 143 -13.82 -5.86 13.44
N VAL A 144 -13.28 -4.71 13.03
CA VAL A 144 -13.94 -3.76 12.13
C VAL A 144 -12.93 -3.33 11.08
N SER A 145 -13.35 -3.19 9.84
CA SER A 145 -12.50 -2.63 8.78
C SER A 145 -13.30 -1.93 7.71
N ASP A 146 -12.68 -0.94 7.09
CA ASP A 146 -13.15 -0.31 5.86
C ASP A 146 -11.98 -0.09 4.90
N SER A 147 -12.25 -0.06 3.61
CA SER A 147 -11.25 0.11 2.57
C SER A 147 -11.76 1.08 1.50
N LEU A 148 -10.88 2.01 1.11
CA LEU A 148 -11.13 2.99 0.05
C LEU A 148 -10.15 2.79 -1.09
N ARG A 149 -10.61 2.91 -2.33
CA ARG A 149 -9.76 3.00 -3.53
C ARG A 149 -9.29 4.46 -3.72
N MET A 150 -8.66 5.00 -2.69
CA MET A 150 -8.23 6.39 -2.63
C MET A 150 -6.96 6.47 -1.78
N ALA A 151 -5.82 6.71 -2.41
CA ALA A 151 -4.50 6.70 -1.80
C ALA A 151 -3.48 7.50 -2.62
N GLY A 152 -2.20 7.18 -2.55
CA GLY A 152 -1.10 7.94 -3.14
C GLY A 152 -1.23 8.21 -4.65
N ASP A 153 -1.72 7.25 -5.43
CA ASP A 153 -1.92 7.40 -6.88
C ASP A 153 -3.06 8.40 -7.17
N LYS A 154 -4.12 8.38 -6.34
CA LYS A 154 -5.21 9.35 -6.46
C LYS A 154 -4.75 10.76 -6.11
N PHE A 155 -3.84 10.89 -5.13
CA PHE A 155 -3.23 12.20 -4.82
C PHE A 155 -2.47 12.74 -6.04
N ASP A 156 -1.69 11.90 -6.73
CA ASP A 156 -0.96 12.30 -7.93
C ASP A 156 -1.93 12.75 -9.05
N ASP A 157 -3.02 12.03 -9.28
CA ASP A 157 -4.05 12.38 -10.26
C ASP A 157 -4.73 13.73 -9.95
N CYS A 158 -5.03 13.98 -8.66
CA CYS A 158 -5.60 15.25 -8.22
C CYS A 158 -4.62 16.41 -8.45
N ILE A 159 -3.34 16.22 -8.15
CA ILE A 159 -2.29 17.22 -8.41
C ILE A 159 -2.15 17.50 -9.91
N ILE A 160 -2.12 16.46 -10.77
CA ILE A 160 -2.05 16.61 -12.22
C ILE A 160 -3.24 17.44 -12.72
N THR A 161 -4.44 17.09 -12.26
CA THR A 161 -5.68 17.77 -12.65
C THR A 161 -5.68 19.23 -12.20
N TYR A 162 -5.26 19.49 -10.97
CA TYR A 162 -5.17 20.84 -10.42
C TYR A 162 -4.19 21.73 -11.18
N ILE A 163 -2.97 21.24 -11.41
CA ILE A 163 -1.93 21.98 -12.16
C ILE A 163 -2.39 22.24 -13.59
N LYS A 164 -3.03 21.28 -14.23
CA LYS A 164 -3.62 21.47 -15.56
C LYS A 164 -4.65 22.59 -15.58
N ASN A 165 -5.56 22.61 -14.62
CA ASN A 165 -6.67 23.56 -14.60
C ASN A 165 -6.23 24.97 -14.18
N LYS A 166 -5.35 25.08 -13.20
CA LYS A 166 -4.94 26.37 -12.62
C LYS A 166 -3.82 27.04 -13.40
N HIS A 167 -2.82 26.26 -13.85
CA HIS A 167 -1.62 26.79 -14.49
C HIS A 167 -1.60 26.59 -16.02
N ASN A 168 -2.57 25.85 -16.60
CA ASN A 168 -2.58 25.44 -18.00
C ASN A 168 -1.30 24.68 -18.40
N VAL A 169 -0.74 23.88 -17.47
CA VAL A 169 0.48 23.12 -17.68
C VAL A 169 0.18 21.62 -17.52
N MET A 170 0.61 20.83 -18.49
CA MET A 170 0.55 19.37 -18.41
C MET A 170 1.83 18.84 -17.77
N ILE A 171 1.68 18.08 -16.70
CA ILE A 171 2.76 17.34 -16.01
C ILE A 171 2.48 15.84 -16.06
N GLY A 172 3.53 15.03 -15.89
CA GLY A 172 3.41 13.57 -15.79
C GLY A 172 3.30 13.10 -14.33
N GLU A 173 2.91 11.83 -14.13
CA GLU A 173 2.76 11.19 -12.83
C GLU A 173 3.98 11.37 -11.92
N ARG A 174 5.19 11.20 -12.47
CA ARG A 174 6.43 11.38 -11.70
C ARG A 174 6.60 12.80 -11.16
N THR A 175 6.22 13.81 -11.94
CA THR A 175 6.29 15.19 -11.49
C THR A 175 5.27 15.47 -10.39
N ALA A 176 4.07 14.91 -10.52
CA ALA A 176 3.03 15.01 -9.48
C ALA A 176 3.48 14.33 -8.17
N GLU A 177 4.09 13.16 -8.26
CA GLU A 177 4.65 12.46 -7.10
C GLU A 177 5.75 13.28 -6.40
N ILE A 178 6.64 13.93 -7.17
CA ILE A 178 7.65 14.84 -6.61
C ILE A 178 6.98 16.03 -5.90
N ILE A 179 5.99 16.68 -6.51
CA ILE A 179 5.22 17.75 -5.90
C ILE A 179 4.60 17.29 -4.58
N LYS A 180 3.94 16.12 -4.58
CA LYS A 180 3.34 15.52 -3.39
C LYS A 180 4.34 15.32 -2.25
N ILE A 181 5.52 14.79 -2.55
CA ILE A 181 6.56 14.51 -1.55
C ILE A 181 7.19 15.80 -1.02
N GLU A 182 7.56 16.72 -1.91
CA GLU A 182 8.34 17.91 -1.55
C GLU A 182 7.48 19.00 -0.91
N VAL A 183 6.27 19.24 -1.42
CA VAL A 183 5.41 20.34 -0.99
C VAL A 183 3.98 19.96 -0.65
N GLY A 184 3.60 18.67 -0.75
CA GLY A 184 2.26 18.19 -0.39
C GLY A 184 1.96 18.34 1.09
N GLN A 185 0.74 18.75 1.45
CA GLN A 185 0.27 18.85 2.83
C GLN A 185 -1.23 18.48 2.91
N ALA A 186 -1.65 17.97 4.06
CA ALA A 186 -3.02 17.51 4.27
C ALA A 186 -4.03 18.64 4.49
N PHE A 187 -3.59 19.80 4.94
CA PHE A 187 -4.44 20.98 5.16
C PHE A 187 -3.63 22.26 4.99
N ALA A 188 -4.30 23.36 4.62
CA ALA A 188 -3.64 24.66 4.40
C ALA A 188 -2.94 25.19 5.65
N GLY A 189 -1.74 25.73 5.46
CA GLY A 189 -0.94 26.31 6.53
C GLY A 189 -0.19 25.31 7.42
N ALA A 190 -0.17 24.01 7.08
CA ALA A 190 0.62 23.03 7.81
C ALA A 190 2.13 23.26 7.58
N ARG A 191 2.51 23.68 6.36
CA ARG A 191 3.85 24.14 6.01
C ARG A 191 3.80 25.21 4.91
N ASP A 192 4.86 26.00 4.75
CA ASP A 192 4.99 27.03 3.71
C ASP A 192 6.21 26.72 2.83
N GLU A 193 6.03 25.75 1.93
CA GLU A 193 7.06 25.30 1.02
C GLU A 193 6.64 25.55 -0.44
N LYS A 194 7.62 25.62 -1.33
CA LYS A 194 7.41 25.81 -2.76
C LYS A 194 8.42 25.04 -3.59
N ILE A 195 8.00 24.64 -4.78
CA ILE A 195 8.83 23.90 -5.72
C ILE A 195 8.69 24.48 -7.13
N GLU A 196 9.79 24.59 -7.85
CA GLU A 196 9.77 24.84 -9.29
C GLU A 196 9.68 23.53 -10.06
N ILE A 197 8.69 23.44 -10.95
CA ILE A 197 8.51 22.28 -11.81
C ILE A 197 8.44 22.67 -13.28
N ARG A 198 8.71 21.71 -14.15
CA ARG A 198 8.63 21.88 -15.60
C ARG A 198 7.55 21.00 -16.19
N GLY A 199 6.74 21.55 -17.08
CA GLY A 199 5.72 20.87 -17.81
C GLY A 199 5.56 21.42 -19.21
N ARG A 200 4.54 20.93 -19.94
CA ARG A 200 4.18 21.45 -21.26
C ARG A 200 3.02 22.42 -21.13
N ASP A 201 3.22 23.64 -21.56
CA ASP A 201 2.15 24.64 -21.66
C ASP A 201 1.08 24.16 -22.64
N LEU A 202 -0.18 24.16 -22.23
CA LEU A 202 -1.28 23.65 -23.06
C LEU A 202 -1.72 24.62 -24.14
N ILE A 203 -1.34 25.90 -24.03
CA ILE A 203 -1.70 26.94 -25.01
C ILE A 203 -0.66 26.98 -26.12
N THR A 204 0.63 27.03 -25.77
CA THR A 204 1.72 27.17 -26.72
C THR A 204 2.33 25.85 -27.18
N GLY A 205 2.12 24.76 -26.42
CA GLY A 205 2.74 23.45 -26.64
C GLY A 205 4.21 23.38 -26.22
N LEU A 206 4.80 24.48 -25.74
CA LEU A 206 6.22 24.58 -25.39
C LEU A 206 6.49 24.21 -23.93
N PRO A 207 7.75 23.87 -23.57
CA PRO A 207 8.14 23.71 -22.18
C PRO A 207 7.94 25.00 -21.38
N LYS A 208 7.37 24.89 -20.18
CA LYS A 208 7.12 25.99 -19.25
C LYS A 208 7.53 25.58 -17.84
N THR A 209 8.15 26.51 -17.13
CA THR A 209 8.45 26.39 -15.70
C THR A 209 7.39 27.14 -14.90
N ILE A 210 6.90 26.54 -13.82
CA ILE A 210 5.99 27.17 -12.87
C ILE A 210 6.46 26.89 -11.44
N GLU A 211 6.13 27.80 -10.52
CA GLU A 211 6.26 27.60 -9.08
C GLU A 211 4.92 27.04 -8.54
N VAL A 212 4.98 26.01 -7.70
CA VAL A 212 3.83 25.41 -7.03
C VAL A 212 4.05 25.50 -5.52
N LYS A 213 3.04 25.95 -4.78
CA LYS A 213 3.07 26.14 -3.33
C LYS A 213 2.33 25.04 -2.59
N SER A 214 2.71 24.80 -1.33
CA SER A 214 2.05 23.82 -0.46
C SER A 214 0.52 24.04 -0.34
N ASP A 215 0.06 25.29 -0.25
CA ASP A 215 -1.37 25.58 -0.16
C ASP A 215 -2.15 25.18 -1.43
N GLU A 216 -1.51 25.29 -2.60
CA GLU A 216 -2.13 24.83 -3.85
C GLU A 216 -2.29 23.32 -3.85
N VAL A 217 -1.30 22.60 -3.29
CA VAL A 217 -1.37 21.13 -3.20
C VAL A 217 -2.41 20.69 -2.18
N SER A 218 -2.53 21.37 -1.03
CA SER A 218 -3.61 21.07 -0.08
C SER A 218 -5.00 21.31 -0.66
N GLU A 219 -5.18 22.33 -1.49
CA GLU A 219 -6.43 22.58 -2.21
C GLU A 219 -6.73 21.42 -3.18
N ALA A 220 -5.72 20.96 -3.92
CA ALA A 220 -5.86 19.80 -4.83
C ALA A 220 -6.20 18.50 -4.10
N LEU A 221 -5.71 18.32 -2.88
CA LEU A 221 -5.86 17.09 -2.08
C LEU A 221 -7.04 17.13 -1.09
N ALA A 222 -7.80 18.23 -1.03
CA ALA A 222 -8.87 18.39 -0.04
C ALA A 222 -9.91 17.26 -0.07
N GLU A 223 -10.37 16.86 -1.25
CA GLU A 223 -11.37 15.79 -1.42
C GLU A 223 -10.84 14.40 -0.99
N PRO A 224 -9.71 13.89 -1.53
CA PRO A 224 -9.20 12.59 -1.15
C PRO A 224 -8.80 12.52 0.34
N VAL A 225 -8.20 13.57 0.88
CA VAL A 225 -7.86 13.64 2.32
C VAL A 225 -9.11 13.60 3.19
N SER A 226 -10.14 14.37 2.86
CA SER A 226 -11.43 14.35 3.57
C SER A 226 -12.08 12.96 3.56
N SER A 227 -12.02 12.26 2.42
CA SER A 227 -12.56 10.90 2.29
C SER A 227 -11.84 9.89 3.18
N ILE A 228 -10.52 10.01 3.31
CA ILE A 228 -9.71 9.17 4.22
C ILE A 228 -10.11 9.44 5.67
N VAL A 229 -10.19 10.70 6.08
CA VAL A 229 -10.59 11.07 7.44
C VAL A 229 -12.00 10.54 7.77
N GLN A 230 -12.95 10.63 6.83
CA GLN A 230 -14.28 10.07 7.01
C GLN A 230 -14.29 8.55 7.13
N CYS A 231 -13.40 7.84 6.41
CA CYS A 231 -13.24 6.40 6.54
C CYS A 231 -12.76 6.03 7.95
N VAL A 232 -11.75 6.75 8.47
CA VAL A 232 -11.26 6.56 9.84
C VAL A 232 -12.38 6.76 10.86
N LYS A 233 -13.18 7.82 10.73
CA LYS A 233 -14.31 8.09 11.62
C LYS A 233 -15.37 6.98 11.58
N ARG A 234 -15.75 6.49 10.39
CA ARG A 234 -16.70 5.38 10.28
C ARG A 234 -16.24 4.12 10.99
N VAL A 235 -14.96 3.75 10.81
CA VAL A 235 -14.41 2.58 11.51
C VAL A 235 -14.43 2.75 13.02
N LEU A 236 -14.15 3.95 13.52
CA LEU A 236 -14.26 4.26 14.96
C LEU A 236 -15.72 4.19 15.45
N GLU A 237 -16.67 4.70 14.68
CA GLU A 237 -18.11 4.65 15.00
C GLU A 237 -18.64 3.22 15.09
N ASP A 238 -18.15 2.33 14.21
CA ASP A 238 -18.53 0.91 14.17
C ASP A 238 -17.75 0.05 15.19
N THR A 239 -16.77 0.63 15.89
CA THR A 239 -15.90 -0.09 16.84
C THR A 239 -16.61 -0.32 18.17
N PRO A 240 -16.57 -1.56 18.74
CA PRO A 240 -17.09 -1.83 20.08
C PRO A 240 -16.50 -0.91 21.16
N PRO A 241 -17.31 -0.50 22.16
CA PRO A 241 -16.88 0.50 23.16
C PRO A 241 -15.58 0.16 23.90
N GLU A 242 -15.36 -1.11 24.26
CA GLU A 242 -14.17 -1.55 24.98
C GLU A 242 -12.91 -1.36 24.10
N LEU A 243 -12.99 -1.72 22.83
CA LEU A 243 -11.87 -1.54 21.89
C LEU A 243 -11.68 -0.05 21.54
N SER A 244 -12.74 0.75 21.49
CA SER A 244 -12.63 2.20 21.33
C SER A 244 -11.88 2.85 22.49
N SER A 245 -12.10 2.37 23.73
CA SER A 245 -11.34 2.82 24.91
C SER A 245 -9.86 2.50 24.77
N ASP A 246 -9.53 1.27 24.35
CA ASP A 246 -8.14 0.86 24.12
C ASP A 246 -7.45 1.75 23.06
N ILE A 247 -8.17 2.09 21.97
CA ILE A 247 -7.64 2.95 20.91
C ILE A 247 -7.42 4.38 21.41
N MET A 248 -8.26 4.90 22.29
CA MET A 248 -8.03 6.22 22.90
C MET A 248 -6.73 6.27 23.69
N ASP A 249 -6.37 5.19 24.40
CA ASP A 249 -5.16 5.12 25.20
C ASP A 249 -3.91 4.83 24.36
N ARG A 250 -4.02 3.98 23.34
CA ARG A 250 -2.91 3.49 22.52
C ARG A 250 -2.66 4.34 21.27
N GLY A 251 -3.69 5.03 20.77
CA GLY A 251 -3.63 5.82 19.56
C GLY A 251 -3.88 5.02 18.28
N ILE A 252 -3.80 5.73 17.16
CA ILE A 252 -3.93 5.22 15.79
C ILE A 252 -2.54 5.15 15.17
N ILE A 253 -2.18 4.02 14.57
CA ILE A 253 -0.92 3.87 13.86
C ILE A 253 -1.18 4.00 12.35
N MET A 254 -0.42 4.89 11.71
CA MET A 254 -0.45 5.10 10.27
C MET A 254 0.72 4.41 9.58
N THR A 255 0.43 3.71 8.48
CA THR A 255 1.40 2.99 7.65
C THR A 255 1.19 3.29 6.17
N GLY A 256 2.11 2.82 5.32
CA GLY A 256 2.06 3.05 3.90
C GLY A 256 2.65 4.38 3.44
N GLY A 257 2.98 4.46 2.15
CA GLY A 257 3.63 5.64 1.58
C GLY A 257 2.75 6.89 1.53
N GLY A 258 1.43 6.71 1.38
CA GLY A 258 0.46 7.82 1.38
C GLY A 258 0.27 8.44 2.76
N ALA A 259 0.53 7.67 3.83
CA ALA A 259 0.50 8.15 5.21
C ALA A 259 1.57 9.21 5.51
N MET A 260 2.62 9.28 4.69
CA MET A 260 3.71 10.25 4.82
C MET A 260 3.33 11.65 4.31
N LEU A 261 2.10 11.86 3.82
CA LEU A 261 1.64 13.20 3.45
C LEU A 261 1.70 14.12 4.67
N TYR A 262 2.43 15.22 4.54
CA TYR A 262 2.71 16.11 5.66
C TYR A 262 1.44 16.60 6.37
N GLY A 263 1.38 16.44 7.69
CA GLY A 263 0.28 16.87 8.54
C GLY A 263 -0.98 16.00 8.49
N LEU A 264 -0.95 14.85 7.80
CA LEU A 264 -2.12 13.95 7.74
C LEU A 264 -2.38 13.29 9.11
N ASP A 265 -1.34 12.92 9.83
CA ASP A 265 -1.40 12.47 11.22
C ASP A 265 -2.07 13.50 12.15
N SER A 266 -1.59 14.74 12.07
CA SER A 266 -2.14 15.85 12.84
C SER A 266 -3.60 16.15 12.49
N LEU A 267 -3.96 16.02 11.22
CA LEU A 267 -5.36 16.18 10.79
C LEU A 267 -6.25 15.08 11.33
N ILE A 268 -5.85 13.81 11.23
CA ILE A 268 -6.61 12.69 11.77
C ILE A 268 -6.75 12.84 13.29
N GLN A 269 -5.66 13.17 14.00
CA GLN A 269 -5.71 13.43 15.43
C GLN A 269 -6.67 14.57 15.79
N LYS A 270 -6.65 15.67 15.06
CA LYS A 270 -7.56 16.80 15.28
C LYS A 270 -9.03 16.40 15.05
N GLU A 271 -9.29 15.60 14.03
CA GLU A 271 -10.63 15.24 13.60
C GLU A 271 -11.26 14.10 14.41
N THR A 272 -10.44 13.26 15.06
CA THR A 272 -10.89 12.11 15.87
C THR A 272 -10.73 12.34 17.36
N GLY A 273 -9.84 13.26 17.77
CA GLY A 273 -9.44 13.45 19.16
C GLY A 273 -8.49 12.37 19.69
N ILE A 274 -8.04 11.44 18.84
CA ILE A 274 -7.18 10.31 19.21
C ILE A 274 -5.76 10.58 18.72
N THR A 275 -4.77 10.36 19.57
CA THR A 275 -3.36 10.51 19.20
C THR A 275 -3.02 9.61 17.99
N THR A 276 -2.40 10.18 16.99
CA THR A 276 -2.12 9.47 15.73
C THR A 276 -0.62 9.49 15.45
N TYR A 277 -0.04 8.33 15.18
CA TYR A 277 1.39 8.15 14.97
C TYR A 277 1.68 7.59 13.59
N LEU A 278 2.73 8.10 12.96
CA LEU A 278 3.32 7.44 11.80
C LEU A 278 4.25 6.33 12.28
N ALA A 279 4.18 5.14 11.68
CA ALA A 279 5.12 4.06 11.96
C ALA A 279 6.57 4.48 11.61
N ASP A 280 7.57 3.88 12.27
CA ASP A 280 9.00 4.22 12.07
C ASP A 280 9.44 4.05 10.61
N ASP A 281 9.00 3.00 9.94
CA ASP A 281 9.23 2.77 8.50
C ASP A 281 7.91 2.40 7.80
N PRO A 282 7.05 3.39 7.50
CA PRO A 282 5.71 3.15 7.00
C PRO A 282 5.69 2.45 5.64
N LEU A 283 6.72 2.62 4.82
CA LEU A 283 6.81 2.02 3.48
C LEU A 283 7.00 0.50 3.51
N THR A 284 7.62 -0.04 4.55
CA THR A 284 7.98 -1.46 4.63
C THR A 284 7.12 -2.25 5.61
N CYS A 285 6.25 -1.60 6.40
CA CYS A 285 5.42 -2.25 7.41
C CYS A 285 4.66 -3.47 6.86
N VAL A 286 3.92 -3.32 5.76
CA VAL A 286 3.15 -4.42 5.16
C VAL A 286 4.05 -5.59 4.74
N ALA A 287 5.21 -5.30 4.14
CA ALA A 287 6.14 -6.34 3.70
C ALA A 287 6.78 -7.08 4.90
N ILE A 288 7.21 -6.35 5.93
CA ILE A 288 7.76 -6.91 7.17
C ILE A 288 6.70 -7.74 7.89
N GLY A 289 5.48 -7.23 8.03
CA GLY A 289 4.39 -7.92 8.68
C GLY A 289 3.96 -9.19 7.95
N THR A 290 3.93 -9.16 6.62
CA THR A 290 3.69 -10.34 5.78
C THR A 290 4.74 -11.42 6.04
N GLY A 291 6.01 -11.05 6.18
CA GLY A 291 7.09 -11.95 6.56
C GLY A 291 6.90 -12.53 7.97
N LYS A 292 6.58 -11.69 8.97
CA LYS A 292 6.29 -12.14 10.35
C LYS A 292 5.11 -13.11 10.39
N ALA A 293 4.05 -12.85 9.62
CA ALA A 293 2.88 -13.71 9.55
C ALA A 293 3.23 -15.10 8.98
N LEU A 294 4.07 -15.16 7.96
CA LEU A 294 4.55 -16.43 7.39
C LEU A 294 5.34 -17.24 8.43
N GLU A 295 6.23 -16.61 9.19
CA GLU A 295 6.97 -17.26 10.27
C GLU A 295 6.06 -17.76 11.40
N TYR A 296 5.04 -17.00 11.75
CA TYR A 296 4.08 -17.38 12.79
C TYR A 296 3.26 -18.60 12.36
N MET A 297 2.79 -18.65 11.14
CA MET A 297 2.08 -19.82 10.58
C MET A 297 2.96 -21.07 10.54
N ASP A 298 4.23 -20.93 10.21
CA ASP A 298 5.18 -22.04 10.24
C ASP A 298 5.39 -22.60 11.66
N LYS A 299 5.42 -21.74 12.67
CA LYS A 299 5.51 -22.18 14.09
C LYS A 299 4.26 -22.96 14.49
N ILE A 300 3.06 -22.48 14.20
CA ILE A 300 1.80 -23.16 14.49
C ILE A 300 1.75 -24.52 13.79
N THR A 301 2.08 -24.58 12.50
CA THR A 301 2.07 -25.83 11.72
C THR A 301 3.05 -26.87 12.28
N ARG A 302 4.22 -26.44 12.78
CA ARG A 302 5.21 -27.34 13.42
C ARG A 302 4.72 -27.87 14.77
N ILE A 303 4.03 -27.05 15.56
CA ILE A 303 3.45 -27.46 16.87
C ILE A 303 2.35 -28.48 16.64
N SER A 304 1.41 -28.22 15.72
CA SER A 304 0.32 -29.13 15.37
C SER A 304 0.82 -30.50 14.86
N LYS A 305 1.89 -30.53 14.04
CA LYS A 305 2.50 -31.77 13.59
C LYS A 305 3.18 -32.53 14.72
N LYS A 306 3.75 -31.85 15.72
CA LYS A 306 4.33 -32.50 16.92
C LYS A 306 3.26 -33.11 17.82
N SER A 307 2.13 -32.44 18.03
CA SER A 307 1.05 -32.97 18.85
C SER A 307 0.41 -34.22 18.23
N ASN A 308 0.09 -34.19 16.93
CA ASN A 308 -0.46 -35.33 16.20
C ASN A 308 0.52 -36.52 16.09
N GLY A 309 1.83 -36.27 16.15
CA GLY A 309 2.85 -37.32 16.17
C GLY A 309 3.02 -37.97 17.57
N HIS A 310 2.60 -37.27 18.64
CA HIS A 310 2.61 -37.81 20.00
C HIS A 310 1.39 -38.68 20.28
N GLU A 311 0.22 -38.28 19.77
CA GLU A 311 -1.02 -39.12 19.91
C GLU A 311 -0.90 -40.45 19.21
N ARG A 312 -0.25 -40.54 18.04
CA ARG A 312 0.01 -41.81 17.32
C ARG A 312 1.01 -42.76 18.01
N LYS A 313 1.81 -42.26 18.93
CA LYS A 313 2.77 -43.10 19.71
C LYS A 313 2.20 -43.62 21.03
N ILE A 314 1.01 -43.18 21.41
CA ILE A 314 0.29 -43.65 22.64
C ILE A 314 -0.71 -44.73 22.28
N GLU A 315 -1.08 -44.87 21.00
CA GLU A 315 -2.00 -45.92 20.49
C GLU A 315 -1.30 -47.18 19.95
N GLU A 316 0.04 -47.25 19.92
CA GLU A 316 0.84 -48.46 19.68
C GLU A 316 1.40 -49.00 21.02
#